data_e441650d6ca82b11f5183718f05bd853
#
_entry.id   e441650d6ca82b11f5183718f05bd853
#
_cell.length_a   1.000
_cell.length_b   1.000
_cell.length_c   1.000
_cell.angle_alpha   90.00
_cell.angle_beta   90.00
_cell.angle_gamma   90.00
#
_symmetry.space_group_name_H-M   'P 1'
#
loop_
_entity.id
_entity.type
_entity.pdbx_description
1 polymer ?
#
loop_
_entity_poly.entity_id
_entity_poly.type
_entity_poly.pdbx_seq_one_letter_code
_entity_poly.pdbx_strand_id
1 'polypeptide(L)'
;MFDVANNTKLQSIIAKIYESGGVVGVGGHGSASIVNVKLSDGEYLVKGKKIACFPNSTETSKPWAKQGTLLPFLIESQLNKNGAKAQNKETLPDKSEVVVDKRIVSTMFLPSAALVAKEMINLVK
;
A
#
# COMPACT_ATOMS: atom_id res chain seq x y z
N MET A 1 -7.75 -1.24 -7.76
CA MET A 1 -8.46 -1.41 -6.49
C MET A 1 -9.70 -2.28 -6.61
N PHE A 2 -10.41 -2.29 -7.76
CA PHE A 2 -11.62 -3.11 -7.93
C PHE A 2 -11.33 -4.62 -7.93
N ASP A 3 -10.24 -5.03 -8.55
CA ASP A 3 -9.91 -6.45 -8.75
C ASP A 3 -8.82 -6.97 -7.81
N VAL A 4 -7.72 -6.21 -7.65
CA VAL A 4 -6.50 -6.70 -7.01
C VAL A 4 -6.64 -6.93 -5.50
N ALA A 5 -7.45 -6.14 -4.81
CA ALA A 5 -7.57 -6.20 -3.35
C ALA A 5 -8.11 -7.55 -2.84
N ASN A 6 -8.97 -8.20 -3.62
CA ASN A 6 -9.61 -9.46 -3.27
C ASN A 6 -9.11 -10.65 -4.10
N ASN A 7 -8.06 -10.45 -4.90
CA ASN A 7 -7.46 -11.54 -5.70
C ASN A 7 -6.62 -12.45 -4.81
N THR A 8 -7.15 -13.61 -4.46
CA THR A 8 -6.51 -14.56 -3.53
C THR A 8 -5.20 -15.15 -4.07
N LYS A 9 -5.08 -15.30 -5.39
CA LYS A 9 -3.81 -15.75 -6.01
C LYS A 9 -2.73 -14.69 -5.84
N LEU A 10 -3.05 -13.44 -6.13
CA LEU A 10 -2.12 -12.32 -5.94
C LEU A 10 -1.72 -12.18 -4.48
N GLN A 11 -2.67 -12.25 -3.56
CA GLN A 11 -2.41 -12.22 -2.12
C GLN A 11 -1.44 -13.32 -1.69
N SER A 12 -1.65 -14.55 -2.18
CA SER A 12 -0.78 -15.69 -1.88
C SER A 12 0.64 -15.49 -2.42
N ILE A 13 0.79 -14.95 -3.63
CA ILE A 13 2.10 -14.66 -4.23
C ILE A 13 2.84 -13.60 -3.41
N ILE A 14 2.17 -12.49 -3.07
CA ILE A 14 2.75 -11.42 -2.26
C ILE A 14 3.20 -11.93 -0.90
N ALA A 15 2.36 -12.71 -0.22
CA ALA A 15 2.69 -13.29 1.08
C ALA A 15 3.94 -14.18 0.99
N LYS A 16 3.99 -15.08 0.01
CA LYS A 16 5.14 -15.99 -0.20
C LYS A 16 6.43 -15.21 -0.48
N ILE A 17 6.38 -14.20 -1.35
CA ILE A 17 7.55 -13.36 -1.66
C ILE A 17 8.04 -12.70 -0.36
N TYR A 18 7.14 -12.09 0.38
CA TYR A 18 7.51 -11.38 1.61
C TYR A 18 8.07 -12.34 2.68
N GLU A 19 7.44 -13.49 2.90
CA GLU A 19 7.86 -14.46 3.91
C GLU A 19 9.18 -15.15 3.55
N SER A 20 9.49 -15.27 2.25
CA SER A 20 10.79 -15.79 1.78
C SER A 20 11.92 -14.74 1.81
N GLY A 21 11.69 -13.56 2.36
CA GLY A 21 12.70 -12.50 2.46
C GLY A 21 12.69 -11.51 1.29
N GLY A 22 11.75 -11.65 0.36
CA GLY A 22 11.60 -10.73 -0.77
C GLY A 22 11.04 -9.38 -0.37
N VAL A 23 11.12 -8.41 -1.28
CA VAL A 23 10.66 -7.04 -1.10
C VAL A 23 9.39 -6.81 -1.90
N VAL A 24 8.44 -6.09 -1.32
CA VAL A 24 7.17 -5.74 -1.95
C VAL A 24 7.14 -4.23 -2.18
N GLY A 25 6.98 -3.81 -3.44
CA GLY A 25 6.83 -2.40 -3.82
C GLY A 25 5.41 -2.11 -4.31
N VAL A 26 4.82 -1.01 -3.84
CA VAL A 26 3.49 -0.56 -4.26
C VAL A 26 3.46 0.95 -4.50
N GLY A 27 2.65 1.39 -5.46
CA GLY A 27 2.53 2.80 -5.79
C GLY A 27 1.11 3.21 -6.15
N GLY A 28 0.71 4.40 -5.75
CA GLY A 28 -0.60 4.95 -6.02
C GLY A 28 -1.73 4.01 -5.55
N HIS A 29 -2.73 3.81 -6.39
CA HIS A 29 -3.81 2.84 -6.13
C HIS A 29 -3.34 1.37 -6.12
N GLY A 30 -2.10 1.08 -6.56
CA GLY A 30 -1.49 -0.24 -6.44
C GLY A 30 -1.35 -0.72 -4.99
N SER A 31 -1.35 0.19 -4.02
CA SER A 31 -1.37 -0.17 -2.59
C SER A 31 -2.61 -0.98 -2.18
N ALA A 32 -3.69 -0.94 -2.97
CA ALA A 32 -4.84 -1.81 -2.78
C ALA A 32 -4.50 -3.31 -2.84
N SER A 33 -3.43 -3.69 -3.54
CA SER A 33 -3.02 -5.09 -3.67
C SER A 33 -2.53 -5.72 -2.36
N ILE A 34 -2.09 -4.92 -1.41
CA ILE A 34 -1.54 -5.40 -0.13
C ILE A 34 -2.48 -5.25 1.06
N VAL A 35 -3.60 -4.54 0.92
CA VAL A 35 -4.48 -4.21 2.06
C VAL A 35 -5.04 -5.45 2.76
N ASN A 36 -5.34 -6.51 2.03
CA ASN A 36 -5.96 -7.73 2.54
C ASN A 36 -5.02 -8.95 2.56
N VAL A 37 -3.73 -8.76 2.28
CA VAL A 37 -2.77 -9.86 2.31
C VAL A 37 -2.57 -10.36 3.73
N LYS A 38 -2.75 -11.65 3.94
CA LYS A 38 -2.46 -12.34 5.21
C LYS A 38 -1.21 -13.19 5.08
N LEU A 39 -0.38 -13.15 6.11
CA LEU A 39 0.79 -14.01 6.24
C LEU A 39 0.40 -15.38 6.81
N SER A 40 1.33 -16.32 6.85
CA SER A 40 1.11 -17.68 7.33
C SER A 40 0.66 -17.75 8.81
N ASP A 41 0.98 -16.74 9.61
CA ASP A 41 0.53 -16.61 11.00
C ASP A 41 -0.91 -16.08 11.15
N GLY A 42 -1.59 -15.79 10.02
CA GLY A 42 -2.95 -15.22 9.97
C GLY A 42 -3.02 -13.71 10.14
N GLU A 43 -1.91 -13.04 10.42
CA GLU A 43 -1.87 -11.59 10.56
C GLU A 43 -1.81 -10.89 9.20
N TYR A 44 -2.36 -9.68 9.13
CA TYR A 44 -2.22 -8.87 7.91
C TYR A 44 -0.77 -8.45 7.68
N LEU A 45 -0.30 -8.58 6.43
CA LEU A 45 1.02 -8.13 6.00
C LEU A 45 1.31 -6.69 6.44
N VAL A 46 0.30 -5.83 6.35
CA VAL A 46 0.41 -4.39 6.63
C VAL A 46 0.37 -4.06 8.12
N LYS A 47 0.01 -4.99 8.99
CA LYS A 47 -0.15 -4.75 10.43
C LYS A 47 1.13 -4.16 11.05
N GLY A 48 0.97 -3.03 11.73
CA GLY A 48 2.05 -2.31 12.40
C GLY A 48 3.01 -1.55 11.49
N LYS A 49 2.81 -1.61 10.16
CA LYS A 49 3.72 -1.00 9.18
C LYS A 49 3.22 0.33 8.65
N LYS A 50 4.15 1.19 8.32
CA LYS A 50 3.89 2.46 7.65
C LYS A 50 3.74 2.19 6.15
N ILE A 51 2.60 2.55 5.58
CA ILE A 51 2.28 2.34 4.16
C ILE A 51 1.80 3.66 3.57
N ALA A 52 2.48 4.12 2.52
CA ALA A 52 2.04 5.30 1.79
C ALA A 52 0.80 5.00 0.94
N CYS A 53 -0.18 5.89 1.00
CA CYS A 53 -1.43 5.77 0.25
C CYS A 53 -2.06 7.13 -0.01
N PHE A 54 -3.07 7.19 -0.88
CA PHE A 54 -3.89 8.38 -1.01
C PHE A 54 -4.70 8.63 0.26
N PRO A 55 -4.74 9.89 0.76
CA PRO A 55 -5.65 10.22 1.85
C PRO A 55 -7.10 10.13 1.40
N ASN A 56 -7.98 9.76 2.30
CA ASN A 56 -9.42 9.70 2.04
C ASN A 56 -9.96 11.02 1.50
N SER A 57 -9.47 12.14 2.01
CA SER A 57 -9.84 13.49 1.55
C SER A 57 -9.55 13.70 0.06
N THR A 58 -8.40 13.23 -0.42
CA THR A 58 -8.04 13.32 -1.84
C THR A 58 -8.89 12.37 -2.68
N GLU A 59 -9.10 11.14 -2.21
CA GLU A 59 -9.88 10.12 -2.92
C GLU A 59 -11.34 10.58 -3.13
N THR A 60 -11.98 11.02 -2.05
CA THR A 60 -13.40 11.42 -2.10
C THR A 60 -13.64 12.75 -2.81
N SER A 61 -12.63 13.60 -2.95
CA SER A 61 -12.73 14.88 -3.67
C SER A 61 -12.78 14.71 -5.19
N LYS A 62 -12.48 13.55 -5.72
CA LYS A 62 -12.43 13.33 -7.17
C LYS A 62 -13.85 13.20 -7.76
N PRO A 63 -14.14 13.89 -8.88
CA PRO A 63 -15.46 13.81 -9.50
C PRO A 63 -15.89 12.39 -9.88
N TRP A 64 -14.96 11.57 -10.35
CA TRP A 64 -15.21 10.18 -10.69
C TRP A 64 -15.49 9.27 -9.48
N ALA A 65 -15.09 9.70 -8.31
CA ALA A 65 -15.34 8.94 -7.07
C ALA A 65 -16.74 9.18 -6.49
N LYS A 66 -17.46 10.23 -6.96
CA LYS A 66 -18.77 10.64 -6.43
C LYS A 66 -18.81 10.60 -4.90
N GLN A 67 -17.90 11.33 -4.26
CA GLN A 67 -17.74 11.35 -2.81
C GLN A 67 -17.42 9.96 -2.20
N GLY A 68 -16.77 9.10 -2.98
CA GLY A 68 -16.38 7.77 -2.56
C GLY A 68 -17.44 6.67 -2.77
N THR A 69 -18.64 7.02 -3.21
CA THR A 69 -19.74 6.03 -3.34
C THR A 69 -19.54 5.02 -4.47
N LEU A 70 -18.71 5.34 -5.47
CA LEU A 70 -18.37 4.42 -6.57
C LEU A 70 -17.18 3.51 -6.27
N LEU A 71 -16.47 3.77 -5.18
CA LEU A 71 -15.29 2.99 -4.81
C LEU A 71 -15.71 1.80 -3.96
N PRO A 72 -15.11 0.61 -4.16
CA PRO A 72 -15.40 -0.57 -3.35
C PRO A 72 -14.98 -0.37 -1.88
N PHE A 73 -13.97 0.45 -1.65
CA PHE A 73 -13.46 0.85 -0.33
C PHE A 73 -12.50 2.03 -0.48
N LEU A 74 -12.15 2.65 0.63
CA LEU A 74 -11.08 3.66 0.69
C LEU A 74 -9.81 3.01 1.21
N ILE A 75 -8.71 3.14 0.46
CA ILE A 75 -7.45 2.44 0.73
C ILE A 75 -6.90 2.81 2.11
N GLU A 76 -6.85 4.11 2.44
CA GLU A 76 -6.40 4.58 3.76
C GLU A 76 -7.21 3.94 4.89
N SER A 77 -8.54 3.94 4.77
CA SER A 77 -9.43 3.32 5.75
C SER A 77 -9.18 1.83 5.89
N GLN A 78 -9.03 1.11 4.78
CA GLN A 78 -8.80 -0.34 4.81
C GLN A 78 -7.43 -0.69 5.39
N LEU A 79 -6.39 0.07 5.05
CA LEU A 79 -5.07 -0.10 5.63
C LEU A 79 -5.10 0.06 7.16
N ASN A 80 -5.69 1.16 7.63
CA ASN A 80 -5.80 1.43 9.07
C ASN A 80 -6.65 0.36 9.78
N LYS A 81 -7.75 -0.07 9.17
CA LYS A 81 -8.60 -1.16 9.70
C LYS A 81 -7.82 -2.46 9.89
N ASN A 82 -6.90 -2.76 8.98
CA ASN A 82 -6.05 -3.95 9.03
C ASN A 82 -4.75 -3.75 9.81
N GLY A 83 -4.67 -2.66 10.58
CA GLY A 83 -3.60 -2.42 11.54
C GLY A 83 -2.37 -1.70 10.99
N ALA A 84 -2.40 -1.22 9.75
CA ALA A 84 -1.33 -0.39 9.21
C ALA A 84 -1.32 1.02 9.84
N LYS A 85 -0.21 1.71 9.66
CA LYS A 85 -0.08 3.14 9.91
C LYS A 85 -0.05 3.84 8.55
N ALA A 86 -1.22 4.13 8.00
CA ALA A 86 -1.32 4.76 6.68
C ALA A 86 -0.63 6.14 6.69
N GLN A 87 0.22 6.38 5.69
CA GLN A 87 0.98 7.62 5.53
C GLN A 87 0.57 8.29 4.21
N ASN A 88 0.47 9.59 4.23
CA ASN A 88 0.13 10.39 3.04
C ASN A 88 0.70 11.81 3.17
N LYS A 89 0.44 12.66 2.19
CA LYS A 89 0.94 14.04 2.17
C LYS A 89 0.55 14.89 3.40
N GLU A 90 -0.48 14.46 4.14
CA GLU A 90 -0.97 15.16 5.33
C GLU A 90 -0.24 14.69 6.60
N THR A 91 0.28 13.47 6.60
CA THR A 91 0.88 12.82 7.77
C THR A 91 2.39 12.64 7.69
N LEU A 92 2.98 12.71 6.49
CA LEU A 92 4.43 12.62 6.33
C LEU A 92 5.09 13.92 6.80
N PRO A 93 6.07 13.85 7.71
CA PRO A 93 6.68 15.04 8.31
C PRO A 93 7.55 15.86 7.35
N ASP A 94 7.98 15.24 6.27
CA ASP A 94 8.76 15.86 5.21
C ASP A 94 8.17 15.48 3.85
N LYS A 95 8.70 16.05 2.78
CA LYS A 95 8.23 15.81 1.41
C LYS A 95 8.73 14.48 0.86
N SER A 96 8.90 13.46 1.71
CA SER A 96 9.34 12.16 1.27
C SER A 96 8.31 11.52 0.35
N GLU A 97 8.74 11.17 -0.84
CA GLU A 97 7.87 10.58 -1.86
C GLU A 97 7.68 9.08 -1.66
N VAL A 98 8.56 8.46 -0.90
CA VAL A 98 8.61 7.01 -0.70
C VAL A 98 8.70 6.70 0.79
N VAL A 99 7.90 5.74 1.22
CA VAL A 99 7.92 5.19 2.57
C VAL A 99 8.49 3.78 2.52
N VAL A 100 9.51 3.53 3.30
CA VAL A 100 10.13 2.21 3.47
C VAL A 100 9.86 1.74 4.89
N ASP A 101 9.23 0.60 5.05
CA ASP A 101 9.06 -0.06 6.34
C ASP A 101 9.33 -1.56 6.19
N LYS A 102 10.42 -2.00 6.81
CA LYS A 102 10.95 -3.36 6.63
C LYS A 102 11.17 -3.65 5.14
N ARG A 103 10.52 -4.66 4.59
CA ARG A 103 10.62 -5.02 3.17
C ARG A 103 9.38 -4.62 2.36
N ILE A 104 8.70 -3.56 2.80
CA ILE A 104 7.65 -2.92 2.01
C ILE A 104 8.11 -1.52 1.63
N VAL A 105 8.04 -1.21 0.35
CA VAL A 105 8.33 0.12 -0.20
C VAL A 105 7.06 0.65 -0.85
N SER A 106 6.60 1.80 -0.42
CA SER A 106 5.33 2.35 -0.87
C SER A 106 5.42 3.83 -1.22
N THR A 107 4.60 4.26 -2.17
CA THR A 107 4.42 5.67 -2.52
C THR A 107 2.96 5.97 -2.82
N MET A 108 2.51 7.19 -2.54
CA MET A 108 1.21 7.65 -2.99
C MET A 108 1.25 8.20 -4.43
N PHE A 109 2.43 8.49 -4.96
CA PHE A 109 2.61 9.13 -6.27
C PHE A 109 3.12 8.14 -7.32
N LEU A 110 2.35 7.94 -8.39
CA LEU A 110 2.79 7.11 -9.50
C LEU A 110 4.10 7.58 -10.16
N PRO A 111 4.35 8.90 -10.33
CA PRO A 111 5.63 9.38 -10.84
C PRO A 111 6.85 8.95 -10.02
N SER A 112 6.68 8.59 -8.76
CA SER A 112 7.76 8.13 -7.88
C SER A 112 8.08 6.63 -8.01
N ALA A 113 7.53 5.93 -9.00
CA ALA A 113 7.74 4.49 -9.19
C ALA A 113 9.23 4.12 -9.35
N ALA A 114 10.02 4.97 -9.99
CA ALA A 114 11.47 4.76 -10.13
C ALA A 114 12.18 4.80 -8.78
N LEU A 115 11.75 5.66 -7.86
CA LEU A 115 12.29 5.72 -6.51
C LEU A 115 11.90 4.48 -5.71
N VAL A 116 10.68 3.99 -5.86
CA VAL A 116 10.25 2.72 -5.25
C VAL A 116 11.16 1.58 -5.72
N ALA A 117 11.40 1.46 -7.01
CA ALA A 117 12.28 0.43 -7.57
C ALA A 117 13.72 0.55 -7.03
N LYS A 118 14.24 1.76 -6.92
CA LYS A 118 15.57 2.03 -6.35
C LYS A 118 15.67 1.55 -4.90
N GLU A 119 14.69 1.89 -4.08
CA GLU A 119 14.67 1.45 -2.68
C GLU A 119 14.49 -0.06 -2.55
N MET A 120 13.69 -0.69 -3.42
CA MET A 120 13.58 -2.15 -3.47
C MET A 120 14.93 -2.81 -3.77
N ILE A 121 15.69 -2.27 -4.74
CA ILE A 121 17.04 -2.77 -5.07
C ILE A 121 17.98 -2.63 -3.87
N ASN A 122 17.92 -1.51 -3.16
CA ASN A 122 18.74 -1.30 -1.96
C ASN A 122 18.47 -2.34 -0.87
N LEU A 123 17.20 -2.75 -0.74
CA LEU A 123 16.78 -3.73 0.27
C LEU A 123 17.16 -5.18 -0.08
N VAL A 124 17.34 -5.52 -1.35
CA VAL A 124 17.75 -6.88 -1.78
C VAL A 124 19.28 -7.03 -1.92
N LYS A 125 20.02 -5.96 -1.83
CA LYS A 125 21.48 -6.02 -1.74
C LYS A 125 21.90 -6.42 -0.33
#